data_9ed849cfe1fb750f94c409633d60cbdd
#
_entry.id   9ed849cfe1fb750f94c409633d60cbdd
#
_cell.length_a   1.000
_cell.length_b   1.000
_cell.length_c   1.000
_cell.angle_alpha   90.00
_cell.angle_beta   90.00
_cell.angle_gamma   90.00
#
_symmetry.space_group_name_H-M   'P 1'
#
loop_
_entity.id
_entity.type
_entity.pdbx_description
1 polymer ?
#
loop_
_entity_poly.entity_id
_entity_poly.type
_entity_poly.pdbx_seq_one_letter_code
_entity_poly.pdbx_strand_id
1 'polypeptide(L)' 'ELFYQDPDTHAEALYQLSKLWELVKKSGEANRARGLLRERYGDSVWAQKP' A
#
# COMPACT_ATOMS: atom_id res chain seq x y z
N GLU A 1 -6.79 -2.21 23.93
CA GLU A 1 -6.63 -1.29 22.88
C GLU A 1 -7.33 -1.63 21.59
N LEU A 2 -7.83 -0.67 21.00
CA LEU A 2 -8.72 -0.93 19.92
C LEU A 2 -8.11 -0.82 18.57
N PHE A 3 -6.93 -0.20 18.47
CA PHE A 3 -6.37 0.04 17.17
C PHE A 3 -5.10 -0.72 17.01
N TYR A 4 -5.22 -1.98 17.03
CA TYR A 4 -4.09 -2.81 16.71
C TYR A 4 -3.96 -2.88 15.20
N GLN A 5 -2.85 -2.41 14.69
CA GLN A 5 -2.61 -2.47 13.25
C GLN A 5 -1.45 -3.39 13.00
N ASP A 6 -1.75 -4.56 12.50
CA ASP A 6 -0.66 -5.43 12.16
C ASP A 6 -0.09 -5.03 10.79
N PRO A 7 1.14 -5.46 10.49
CA PRO A 7 1.77 -5.05 9.23
C PRO A 7 0.99 -5.45 8.01
N ASP A 8 0.33 -6.59 8.06
CA ASP A 8 -0.40 -7.06 6.90
C ASP A 8 -1.58 -6.15 6.58
N THR A 9 -2.30 -5.73 7.59
CA THR A 9 -3.42 -4.82 7.39
C THR A 9 -2.96 -3.49 6.82
N HIS A 10 -1.83 -2.99 7.33
CA HIS A 10 -1.31 -1.73 6.85
C HIS A 10 -0.84 -1.86 5.41
N ALA A 11 -0.22 -2.98 5.07
CA ALA A 11 0.23 -3.20 3.71
C ALA A 11 -0.96 -3.25 2.75
N GLU A 12 -2.03 -3.89 3.17
CA GLU A 12 -3.23 -3.93 2.35
C GLU A 12 -3.77 -2.53 2.12
N ALA A 13 -3.78 -1.70 3.15
CA ALA A 13 -4.28 -0.34 3.02
C ALA A 13 -3.45 0.44 2.00
N LEU A 14 -2.14 0.30 2.06
CA LEU A 14 -1.28 0.97 1.11
C LEU A 14 -1.50 0.47 -0.31
N TYR A 15 -1.71 -0.83 -0.46
CA TYR A 15 -1.98 -1.40 -1.76
C TYR A 15 -3.27 -0.83 -2.34
N GLN A 16 -4.33 -0.81 -1.55
CA GLN A 16 -5.59 -0.29 -2.03
C GLN A 16 -5.52 1.20 -2.32
N LEU A 17 -4.74 1.92 -1.53
CA LEU A 17 -4.58 3.34 -1.76
C LEU A 17 -3.90 3.59 -3.10
N SER A 18 -2.89 2.78 -3.44
CA SER A 18 -2.23 2.95 -4.72
C SER A 18 -3.20 2.70 -5.87
N LYS A 19 -4.09 1.72 -5.71
CA LYS A 19 -5.09 1.45 -6.73
C LYS A 19 -6.06 2.61 -6.88
N LEU A 20 -6.48 3.19 -5.77
CA LEU A 20 -7.36 4.34 -5.82
C LEU A 20 -6.72 5.52 -6.54
N TRP A 21 -5.46 5.78 -6.24
CA TRP A 21 -4.76 6.87 -6.91
C TRP A 21 -4.69 6.65 -8.41
N GLU A 22 -4.51 5.39 -8.81
CA GLU A 22 -4.49 5.10 -10.25
C GLU A 22 -5.85 5.36 -10.87
N LEU A 23 -6.92 5.04 -10.17
CA LEU A 23 -8.25 5.27 -10.69
C LEU A 23 -8.53 6.75 -10.91
N VAL A 24 -8.01 7.60 -10.05
CA VAL A 24 -8.20 9.03 -10.23
C VAL A 24 -7.05 9.65 -11.03
N LYS A 25 -6.21 8.83 -11.63
CA LYS A 25 -5.15 9.26 -12.52
C LYS A 25 -4.11 10.12 -11.85
N LYS A 26 -3.81 9.78 -10.61
CA LYS A 26 -2.74 10.46 -9.87
C LYS A 26 -1.57 9.51 -9.73
N SER A 27 -0.88 9.31 -10.84
CA SER A 27 0.18 8.32 -10.87
C SER A 27 1.32 8.66 -9.90
N GLY A 28 1.58 9.94 -9.68
CA GLY A 28 2.60 10.33 -8.71
C GLY A 28 2.28 9.83 -7.32
N GLU A 29 1.03 10.00 -6.91
CA GLU A 29 0.61 9.51 -5.60
C GLU A 29 0.57 7.99 -5.55
N ALA A 30 0.14 7.37 -6.65
CA ALA A 30 0.12 5.92 -6.72
C ALA A 30 1.54 5.36 -6.55
N ASN A 31 2.50 5.96 -7.24
CA ASN A 31 3.88 5.51 -7.14
C ASN A 31 4.42 5.70 -5.73
N ARG A 32 4.04 6.79 -5.07
CA ARG A 32 4.49 7.02 -3.71
C ARG A 32 3.92 5.95 -2.77
N ALA A 33 2.64 5.63 -2.92
CA ALA A 33 2.03 4.61 -2.08
C ALA A 33 2.69 3.26 -2.30
N ARG A 34 2.98 2.92 -3.55
CA ARG A 34 3.66 1.67 -3.85
C ARG A 34 5.07 1.65 -3.29
N GLY A 35 5.75 2.78 -3.37
CA GLY A 35 7.10 2.88 -2.82
C GLY A 35 7.11 2.64 -1.33
N LEU A 36 6.16 3.25 -0.61
CA LEU A 36 6.05 3.02 0.82
C LEU A 36 5.75 1.57 1.13
N LEU A 37 4.84 0.97 0.36
CA LEU A 37 4.49 -0.42 0.57
C LEU A 37 5.72 -1.31 0.40
N ARG A 38 6.46 -1.09 -0.68
CA ARG A 38 7.63 -1.91 -0.96
C ARG A 38 8.74 -1.67 0.06
N GLU A 39 8.90 -0.44 0.48
CA GLU A 39 9.96 -0.09 1.40
C GLU A 39 9.70 -0.64 2.80
N ARG A 40 8.46 -0.54 3.26
CA ARG A 40 8.15 -0.94 4.62
C ARG A 40 7.70 -2.37 4.73
N TYR A 41 7.06 -2.88 3.70
CA TYR A 41 6.45 -4.20 3.76
C TYR A 41 6.83 -5.01 2.52
N GLY A 42 8.09 -4.93 2.14
CA GLY A 42 8.54 -5.58 0.91
C GLY A 42 8.31 -7.08 0.91
N ASP A 43 8.26 -7.70 2.08
CA ASP A 43 8.02 -9.14 2.17
C ASP A 43 6.54 -9.49 2.16
N SER A 44 5.69 -8.48 2.18
CA SER A 44 4.27 -8.72 2.23
C SER A 44 3.74 -9.18 0.88
N VAL A 45 2.72 -10.00 0.91
CA VAL A 45 2.08 -10.43 -0.32
C VAL A 45 1.51 -9.22 -1.06
N TRP A 46 1.10 -8.20 -0.34
CA TRP A 46 0.55 -7.01 -0.98
C TRP A 46 1.61 -6.25 -1.76
N ALA A 47 2.84 -6.22 -1.27
CA ALA A 47 3.90 -5.54 -1.98
C ALA A 47 4.30 -6.31 -3.23
N GLN A 48 4.04 -7.60 -3.27
CA GLN A 48 4.42 -8.43 -4.40
C GLN A 48 3.32 -8.55 -5.44
N LYS A 49 2.14 -8.07 -5.14
CA LYS A 49 1.06 -8.11 -6.11
C LYS A 49 1.34 -7.14 -7.25
N PRO A 50 0.98 -7.51 -8.47
CA PRO A 50 1.15 -6.61 -9.62
C PRO A 50 0.28 -5.38 -9.57
#